data_cd8cca5e30c839eb39482f37b2c75003
#
_entry.id   cd8cca5e30c839eb39482f37b2c75003
#
_cell.length_a   1.000
_cell.length_b   1.000
_cell.length_c   1.000
_cell.angle_alpha   90.00
_cell.angle_beta   90.00
_cell.angle_gamma   90.00
#
_symmetry.space_group_name_H-M   'P 1'
#
loop_
_entity.id
_entity.type
_entity.pdbx_description
1 polymer ?
#
loop_
_entity_poly.entity_id
_entity_poly.type
_entity_poly.pdbx_seq_one_letter_code
_entity_poly.pdbx_strand_id
1 'polypeptide(L)'
;MRRTVKQYTEPLNEETLEIFKRTEEVCRAFRNYLYSRYSGVNSILKLKKYRRDIRKNELRGSQAVRDSHLTSNLWAAVLDDAIGGIKSRWSNTKNRIRTRIKQNPNLNEDERHYLYGVLKNDEAYHGILCHYQHVKLPKKIEGLNVDHHKLNNLLCRYTRKYLGGIPYSHHAISIQLDANLYRYKRVDGDLYFCFSTLMKGKRVMVRVRDNQVHSGTLRVKLDETTNCLVIMSSGEARPYREESLDDGVVIGVDKGYNTLISTSTGIGYGPDFGEWLTQRDDEIMLKNRKRGKLVSLSSVKEARSSS
;
A
#
# COMPACT_ATOMS: atom_id res chain seq x y z
N MET A 1 -15.82 4.08 9.15
CA MET A 1 -14.39 3.65 9.14
C MET A 1 -14.24 2.39 8.33
N ARG A 2 -13.32 2.31 7.36
CA ARG A 2 -13.11 1.07 6.60
C ARG A 2 -12.23 0.11 7.39
N ARG A 3 -12.64 -1.16 7.47
CA ARG A 3 -11.86 -2.24 8.09
C ARG A 3 -11.51 -3.30 7.04
N THR A 4 -10.37 -3.95 7.25
CA THR A 4 -10.01 -5.15 6.48
C THR A 4 -10.46 -6.36 7.27
N VAL A 5 -11.37 -7.13 6.68
CA VAL A 5 -11.81 -8.42 7.22
C VAL A 5 -10.96 -9.50 6.57
N LYS A 6 -10.50 -10.46 7.36
CA LYS A 6 -9.73 -11.62 6.91
C LYS A 6 -10.54 -12.89 7.06
N GLN A 7 -10.55 -13.71 6.04
CA GLN A 7 -11.13 -15.04 5.99
C GLN A 7 -10.02 -16.02 5.64
N TYR A 8 -10.02 -17.18 6.25
CA TYR A 8 -9.00 -18.21 6.04
C TYR A 8 -9.61 -19.43 5.35
N THR A 9 -8.84 -20.05 4.47
CA THR A 9 -9.20 -21.35 3.90
C THR A 9 -8.68 -22.48 4.80
N GLU A 10 -9.14 -23.70 4.54
CA GLU A 10 -8.42 -24.90 4.98
C GLU A 10 -7.05 -24.96 4.28
N PRO A 11 -6.09 -25.73 4.84
CA PRO A 11 -4.80 -25.94 4.21
C PRO A 11 -4.97 -26.46 2.77
N LEU A 12 -4.17 -25.90 1.86
CA LEU A 12 -4.19 -26.33 0.46
C LEU A 12 -3.52 -27.68 0.31
N ASN A 13 -4.03 -28.52 -0.60
CA ASN A 13 -3.28 -29.67 -1.08
C ASN A 13 -2.09 -29.22 -1.95
N GLU A 14 -1.12 -30.09 -2.18
CA GLU A 14 0.12 -29.78 -2.88
C GLU A 14 -0.13 -29.22 -4.29
N GLU A 15 -1.05 -29.82 -5.05
CA GLU A 15 -1.40 -29.39 -6.40
C GLU A 15 -1.95 -27.94 -6.40
N THR A 16 -2.90 -27.65 -5.53
CA THR A 16 -3.50 -26.32 -5.41
C THR A 16 -2.48 -25.28 -4.93
N LEU A 17 -1.62 -25.67 -4.00
CA LEU A 17 -0.54 -24.84 -3.48
C LEU A 17 0.43 -24.43 -4.59
N GLU A 18 0.84 -25.39 -5.42
CA GLU A 18 1.73 -25.12 -6.55
C GLU A 18 1.07 -24.23 -7.59
N ILE A 19 -0.19 -24.51 -7.96
CA ILE A 19 -0.97 -23.66 -8.88
C ILE A 19 -1.05 -22.22 -8.34
N PHE A 20 -1.29 -22.04 -7.05
CA PHE A 20 -1.37 -20.71 -6.45
C PHE A 20 -0.01 -20.00 -6.48
N LYS A 21 1.06 -20.67 -6.03
CA LYS A 21 2.42 -20.12 -6.05
C LYS A 21 2.84 -19.69 -7.45
N ARG A 22 2.59 -20.56 -8.45
CA ARG A 22 2.87 -20.24 -9.85
C ARG A 22 2.07 -19.04 -10.35
N THR A 23 0.78 -18.97 -9.99
CA THR A 23 -0.08 -17.83 -10.36
C THR A 23 0.42 -16.53 -9.73
N GLU A 24 0.81 -16.60 -8.45
CA GLU A 24 1.36 -15.44 -7.73
C GLU A 24 2.67 -14.95 -8.37
N GLU A 25 3.58 -15.86 -8.67
CA GLU A 25 4.87 -15.53 -9.30
C GLU A 25 4.70 -14.79 -10.63
N VAL A 26 3.81 -15.28 -11.49
CA VAL A 26 3.51 -14.65 -12.77
C VAL A 26 2.84 -13.29 -12.59
N CYS A 27 1.89 -13.18 -11.66
CA CYS A 27 1.27 -11.89 -11.30
C CYS A 27 2.31 -10.89 -10.77
N ARG A 28 3.25 -11.33 -9.94
CA ARG A 28 4.34 -10.53 -9.38
C ARG A 28 5.30 -10.06 -10.47
N ALA A 29 5.70 -10.93 -11.36
CA ALA A 29 6.55 -10.59 -12.51
C ALA A 29 5.89 -9.53 -13.39
N PHE A 30 4.62 -9.71 -13.75
CA PHE A 30 3.87 -8.75 -14.54
C PHE A 30 3.65 -7.41 -13.79
N ARG A 31 3.39 -7.44 -12.50
CA ARG A 31 3.32 -6.24 -11.66
C ARG A 31 4.63 -5.46 -11.64
N ASN A 32 5.77 -6.13 -11.55
CA ASN A 32 7.09 -5.49 -11.61
C ASN A 32 7.35 -4.86 -12.98
N TYR A 33 6.95 -5.52 -14.05
CA TYR A 33 6.96 -4.92 -15.39
C TYR A 33 6.13 -3.62 -15.44
N LEU A 34 4.92 -3.62 -14.89
CA LEU A 34 4.07 -2.43 -14.84
C LEU A 34 4.69 -1.31 -13.99
N TYR A 35 5.33 -1.65 -12.89
CA TYR A 35 6.05 -0.69 -12.06
C TYR A 35 7.22 -0.04 -12.83
N SER A 36 8.03 -0.81 -13.53
CA SER A 36 9.12 -0.27 -14.34
C SER A 36 8.61 0.67 -15.44
N ARG A 37 7.48 0.34 -16.05
CA ARG A 37 6.91 1.09 -17.16
C ARG A 37 6.19 2.37 -16.74
N TYR A 38 5.47 2.36 -15.60
CA TYR A 38 4.54 3.43 -15.22
C TYR A 38 4.90 4.20 -13.95
N SER A 39 5.97 3.87 -13.23
CA SER A 39 6.35 4.60 -12.01
C SER A 39 7.14 5.88 -12.25
N GLY A 40 7.68 6.06 -13.43
CA GLY A 40 8.50 7.22 -13.80
C GLY A 40 7.70 8.52 -13.95
N VAL A 41 8.43 9.64 -13.97
CA VAL A 41 7.87 10.99 -14.13
C VAL A 41 7.03 11.12 -15.39
N ASN A 42 7.49 10.55 -16.51
CA ASN A 42 6.82 10.61 -17.82
C ASN A 42 5.42 9.96 -17.81
N SER A 43 5.10 9.19 -16.79
CA SER A 43 3.80 8.51 -16.67
C SER A 43 2.76 9.29 -15.85
N ILE A 44 3.12 10.39 -15.18
CA ILE A 44 2.21 11.15 -14.31
C ILE A 44 0.91 11.52 -15.04
N LEU A 45 1.02 12.07 -16.25
CA LEU A 45 -0.15 12.50 -17.04
C LEU A 45 -0.96 11.31 -17.57
N LYS A 46 -0.28 10.20 -17.91
CA LYS A 46 -0.95 8.95 -18.31
C LYS A 46 -1.76 8.35 -17.17
N LEU A 47 -1.21 8.41 -15.95
CA LEU A 47 -1.89 7.93 -14.74
C LEU A 47 -3.10 8.77 -14.35
N LYS A 48 -3.19 10.04 -14.79
CA LYS A 48 -4.36 10.91 -14.62
C LYS A 48 -5.52 10.41 -15.47
N LYS A 49 -5.25 9.91 -16.68
CA LYS A 49 -6.25 9.31 -17.57
C LYS A 49 -6.82 8.02 -16.95
N TYR A 50 -7.95 7.57 -17.48
CA TYR A 50 -8.60 6.37 -16.97
C TYR A 50 -7.71 5.14 -17.15
N ARG A 51 -7.65 4.26 -16.15
CA ARG A 51 -7.01 2.92 -16.25
C ARG A 51 -7.44 2.16 -17.50
N ARG A 52 -8.69 2.40 -17.94
CA ARG A 52 -9.28 1.85 -19.16
C ARG A 52 -8.48 2.21 -20.42
N ASP A 53 -7.93 3.43 -20.48
CA ASP A 53 -7.13 3.87 -21.64
C ASP A 53 -5.79 3.16 -21.71
N ILE A 54 -5.10 3.01 -20.58
CA ILE A 54 -3.86 2.23 -20.52
C ILE A 54 -4.13 0.78 -20.91
N ARG A 55 -5.19 0.19 -20.36
CA ARG A 55 -5.62 -1.18 -20.67
C ARG A 55 -5.91 -1.38 -22.14
N LYS A 56 -6.70 -0.48 -22.75
CA LYS A 56 -7.19 -0.61 -24.12
C LYS A 56 -6.15 -0.24 -25.17
N ASN A 57 -5.43 0.85 -24.95
CA ASN A 57 -4.59 1.48 -25.97
C ASN A 57 -3.11 1.10 -25.88
N GLU A 58 -2.63 0.72 -24.69
CA GLU A 58 -1.19 0.43 -24.52
C GLU A 58 -0.90 -1.06 -24.24
N LEU A 59 -1.78 -1.77 -23.54
CA LEU A 59 -1.49 -3.12 -23.07
C LEU A 59 -2.27 -4.21 -23.81
N ARG A 60 -3.52 -3.97 -24.19
CA ARG A 60 -4.31 -4.98 -24.90
C ARG A 60 -3.62 -5.35 -26.22
N GLY A 61 -3.28 -6.64 -26.37
CA GLY A 61 -2.55 -7.15 -27.53
C GLY A 61 -1.06 -6.84 -27.55
N SER A 62 -0.50 -6.23 -26.50
CA SER A 62 0.94 -6.03 -26.39
C SER A 62 1.69 -7.34 -26.16
N GLN A 63 2.97 -7.38 -26.57
CA GLN A 63 3.84 -8.53 -26.36
C GLN A 63 3.95 -8.87 -24.86
N ALA A 64 4.10 -7.86 -24.00
CA ALA A 64 4.20 -8.05 -22.55
C ALA A 64 3.00 -8.77 -21.93
N VAL A 65 1.78 -8.53 -22.42
CA VAL A 65 0.59 -9.26 -21.97
C VAL A 65 0.58 -10.68 -22.50
N ARG A 66 1.01 -10.91 -23.75
CA ARG A 66 1.14 -12.27 -24.30
C ARG A 66 2.18 -13.09 -23.54
N ASP A 67 3.35 -12.53 -23.32
CA ASP A 67 4.46 -13.19 -22.61
C ASP A 67 4.16 -13.46 -21.14
N SER A 68 3.25 -12.70 -20.53
CA SER A 68 2.83 -12.95 -19.15
C SER A 68 2.01 -14.21 -18.96
N HIS A 69 1.43 -14.76 -20.02
CA HIS A 69 0.49 -15.91 -19.98
C HIS A 69 -0.71 -15.74 -19.03
N LEU A 70 -0.96 -14.52 -18.55
CA LEU A 70 -2.09 -14.21 -17.69
C LEU A 70 -3.40 -14.22 -18.46
N THR A 71 -4.46 -14.74 -17.86
CA THR A 71 -5.80 -14.62 -18.44
C THR A 71 -6.26 -13.15 -18.51
N SER A 72 -7.19 -12.85 -19.43
CA SER A 72 -7.58 -11.45 -19.71
C SER A 72 -8.08 -10.67 -18.50
N ASN A 73 -8.76 -11.32 -17.57
CA ASN A 73 -9.25 -10.67 -16.36
C ASN A 73 -8.15 -10.58 -15.29
N LEU A 74 -7.24 -11.56 -15.22
CA LEU A 74 -6.20 -11.59 -14.22
C LEU A 74 -5.13 -10.50 -14.48
N TRP A 75 -4.63 -10.36 -15.73
CA TRP A 75 -3.69 -9.27 -16.03
C TRP A 75 -4.33 -7.88 -15.83
N ALA A 76 -5.64 -7.76 -16.08
CA ALA A 76 -6.36 -6.50 -15.84
C ALA A 76 -6.44 -6.18 -14.33
N ALA A 77 -6.67 -7.17 -13.49
CA ALA A 77 -6.66 -6.99 -12.05
C ALA A 77 -5.26 -6.63 -11.51
N VAL A 78 -4.20 -7.26 -12.05
CA VAL A 78 -2.81 -6.90 -11.72
C VAL A 78 -2.49 -5.47 -12.16
N LEU A 79 -2.96 -5.05 -13.35
CA LEU A 79 -2.82 -3.67 -13.81
C LEU A 79 -3.49 -2.69 -12.86
N ASP A 80 -4.72 -2.98 -12.45
CA ASP A 80 -5.48 -2.12 -11.55
C ASP A 80 -4.80 -1.97 -10.18
N ASP A 81 -4.25 -3.05 -9.64
CA ASP A 81 -3.47 -3.02 -8.40
C ASP A 81 -2.17 -2.21 -8.57
N ALA A 82 -1.41 -2.47 -9.63
CA ALA A 82 -0.16 -1.76 -9.89
C ALA A 82 -0.38 -0.25 -10.07
N ILE A 83 -1.34 0.16 -10.90
CA ILE A 83 -1.68 1.58 -11.12
C ILE A 83 -2.18 2.24 -9.83
N GLY A 84 -2.99 1.54 -9.04
CA GLY A 84 -3.43 2.00 -7.73
C GLY A 84 -2.25 2.27 -6.79
N GLY A 85 -1.29 1.34 -6.71
CA GLY A 85 -0.06 1.49 -5.94
C GLY A 85 0.81 2.66 -6.40
N ILE A 86 1.00 2.82 -7.71
CA ILE A 86 1.76 3.94 -8.28
C ILE A 86 1.10 5.28 -7.98
N LYS A 87 -0.23 5.41 -8.15
CA LYS A 87 -0.98 6.62 -7.81
C LYS A 87 -0.85 6.98 -6.33
N SER A 88 -0.99 6.01 -5.44
CA SER A 88 -0.82 6.19 -4.00
C SER A 88 0.59 6.68 -3.67
N ARG A 89 1.61 6.13 -4.32
CA ARG A 89 3.00 6.55 -4.16
C ARG A 89 3.21 8.01 -4.57
N TRP A 90 2.70 8.44 -5.73
CA TRP A 90 2.76 9.83 -6.16
C TRP A 90 2.02 10.77 -5.20
N SER A 91 0.84 10.37 -4.72
CA SER A 91 0.08 11.13 -3.74
C SER A 91 0.86 11.29 -2.43
N ASN A 92 1.44 10.22 -1.91
CA ASN A 92 2.26 10.24 -0.71
C ASN A 92 3.52 11.10 -0.89
N THR A 93 4.15 11.05 -2.06
CA THR A 93 5.29 11.90 -2.41
C THR A 93 4.89 13.38 -2.37
N LYS A 94 3.80 13.76 -3.03
CA LYS A 94 3.29 15.13 -3.00
C LYS A 94 2.95 15.60 -1.57
N ASN A 95 2.37 14.73 -0.75
CA ASN A 95 2.05 15.07 0.65
C ASN A 95 3.32 15.30 1.49
N ARG A 96 4.34 14.45 1.33
CA ARG A 96 5.64 14.65 2.00
C ARG A 96 6.31 15.97 1.55
N ILE A 97 6.25 16.29 0.26
CA ILE A 97 6.75 17.57 -0.27
C ILE A 97 5.99 18.75 0.35
N ARG A 98 4.65 18.70 0.43
CA ARG A 98 3.83 19.74 1.08
C ARG A 98 4.24 19.95 2.53
N THR A 99 4.40 18.87 3.29
CA THR A 99 4.88 18.97 4.68
C THR A 99 6.25 19.63 4.75
N ARG A 100 7.16 19.27 3.83
CA ARG A 100 8.51 19.87 3.81
C ARG A 100 8.51 21.33 3.42
N ILE A 101 7.66 21.75 2.46
CA ILE A 101 7.47 23.16 2.12
C ILE A 101 6.96 23.93 3.33
N LYS A 102 5.95 23.40 4.04
CA LYS A 102 5.40 24.03 5.26
C LYS A 102 6.49 24.26 6.33
N GLN A 103 7.38 23.30 6.50
CA GLN A 103 8.43 23.32 7.52
C GLN A 103 9.68 24.09 7.11
N ASN A 104 9.80 24.55 5.87
CA ASN A 104 11.00 25.24 5.41
C ASN A 104 10.95 26.74 5.82
N PRO A 105 11.82 27.20 6.75
CA PRO A 105 11.82 28.58 7.21
C PRO A 105 12.32 29.58 6.16
N ASN A 106 13.08 29.10 5.16
CA ASN A 106 13.70 29.94 4.13
C ASN A 106 12.77 30.24 2.96
N LEU A 107 11.51 29.84 3.01
CA LEU A 107 10.49 30.14 2.01
C LEU A 107 9.55 31.22 2.54
N ASN A 108 9.33 32.27 1.74
CA ASN A 108 8.30 33.26 2.00
C ASN A 108 6.90 32.73 1.61
N GLU A 109 5.86 33.51 1.81
CA GLU A 109 4.48 33.13 1.56
C GLU A 109 4.20 32.90 0.06
N ASP A 110 4.67 33.79 -0.80
CA ASP A 110 4.51 33.72 -2.25
C ASP A 110 5.24 32.48 -2.83
N GLU A 111 6.45 32.20 -2.36
CA GLU A 111 7.21 31.01 -2.76
C GLU A 111 6.49 29.72 -2.36
N ARG A 112 5.91 29.68 -1.14
CA ARG A 112 5.09 28.54 -0.70
C ARG A 112 3.81 28.42 -1.55
N HIS A 113 3.14 29.54 -1.82
CA HIS A 113 1.94 29.57 -2.66
C HIS A 113 2.22 29.04 -4.06
N TYR A 114 3.32 29.48 -4.68
CA TYR A 114 3.79 28.97 -5.96
C TYR A 114 3.99 27.46 -5.94
N LEU A 115 4.77 26.95 -5.00
CA LEU A 115 5.07 25.50 -4.89
C LEU A 115 3.81 24.67 -4.66
N TYR A 116 2.87 25.13 -3.83
CA TYR A 116 1.58 24.44 -3.63
C TYR A 116 0.71 24.45 -4.89
N GLY A 117 0.69 25.57 -5.62
CA GLY A 117 -0.03 25.69 -6.88
C GLY A 117 0.48 24.73 -7.94
N VAL A 118 1.81 24.61 -8.07
CA VAL A 118 2.44 23.62 -8.97
C VAL A 118 2.11 22.21 -8.54
N LEU A 119 2.26 21.84 -7.26
CA LEU A 119 1.95 20.49 -6.78
C LEU A 119 0.49 20.07 -6.98
N LYS A 120 -0.42 21.04 -7.01
CA LYS A 120 -1.85 20.79 -7.26
C LYS A 120 -2.16 20.57 -8.73
N ASN A 121 -1.36 21.11 -9.64
CA ASN A 121 -1.55 20.98 -11.09
C ASN A 121 -0.58 19.92 -11.65
N ASP A 122 -1.11 18.77 -12.09
CA ASP A 122 -0.30 17.66 -12.58
C ASP A 122 0.46 18.02 -13.87
N GLU A 123 -0.08 18.89 -14.72
CA GLU A 123 0.56 19.30 -15.98
C GLU A 123 1.76 20.22 -15.71
N ALA A 124 1.59 21.22 -14.83
CA ALA A 124 2.68 22.09 -14.41
C ALA A 124 3.77 21.28 -13.67
N TYR A 125 3.35 20.41 -12.74
CA TYR A 125 4.27 19.58 -11.99
C TYR A 125 5.08 18.64 -12.90
N HIS A 126 4.42 17.97 -13.84
CA HIS A 126 5.06 17.12 -14.82
C HIS A 126 6.03 17.91 -15.71
N GLY A 127 5.61 19.06 -16.25
CA GLY A 127 6.45 19.90 -17.11
C GLY A 127 7.73 20.35 -16.41
N ILE A 128 7.64 20.74 -15.12
CA ILE A 128 8.80 21.11 -14.31
C ILE A 128 9.74 19.91 -14.10
N LEU A 129 9.19 18.74 -13.76
CA LEU A 129 10.00 17.54 -13.54
C LEU A 129 10.67 17.01 -14.82
N CYS A 130 10.06 17.24 -15.97
CA CYS A 130 10.61 16.90 -17.29
C CYS A 130 11.47 18.01 -17.91
N HIS A 131 11.68 19.12 -17.18
CA HIS A 131 12.47 20.28 -17.64
C HIS A 131 11.99 20.85 -18.98
N TYR A 132 10.66 20.97 -19.17
CA TYR A 132 10.10 21.60 -20.37
C TYR A 132 10.46 23.09 -20.43
N GLN A 133 10.81 23.59 -21.62
CA GLN A 133 11.14 25.01 -21.82
C GLN A 133 9.95 25.93 -21.46
N HIS A 134 8.75 25.52 -21.84
CA HIS A 134 7.52 26.25 -21.54
C HIS A 134 6.59 25.39 -20.70
N VAL A 135 6.40 25.76 -19.45
CA VAL A 135 5.47 25.12 -18.52
C VAL A 135 4.26 26.04 -18.35
N LYS A 136 3.08 25.55 -18.73
CA LYS A 136 1.83 26.28 -18.49
C LYS A 136 1.51 26.26 -17.00
N LEU A 137 1.68 27.42 -16.36
CA LEU A 137 1.34 27.59 -14.95
C LEU A 137 -0.16 27.91 -14.77
N PRO A 138 -0.75 27.52 -13.64
CA PRO A 138 -2.08 27.98 -13.27
C PRO A 138 -2.10 29.52 -13.11
N LYS A 139 -3.13 30.20 -13.63
CA LYS A 139 -3.29 31.66 -13.59
C LYS A 139 -3.04 32.28 -12.20
N LYS A 140 -3.39 31.56 -11.12
CA LYS A 140 -3.23 32.04 -9.72
C LYS A 140 -1.78 32.17 -9.27
N ILE A 141 -0.85 31.51 -9.94
CA ILE A 141 0.58 31.50 -9.55
C ILE A 141 1.49 32.04 -10.68
N GLU A 142 0.95 32.29 -11.87
CA GLU A 142 1.70 32.73 -13.03
C GLU A 142 2.27 34.16 -12.84
N GLY A 143 1.52 35.04 -12.17
CA GLY A 143 1.91 36.44 -11.90
C GLY A 143 2.68 36.67 -10.60
N LEU A 144 3.07 35.60 -9.88
CA LEU A 144 3.83 35.78 -8.64
C LEU A 144 5.28 36.19 -8.93
N ASN A 145 5.75 37.23 -8.20
CA ASN A 145 7.13 37.69 -8.30
C ASN A 145 8.06 36.81 -7.47
N VAL A 146 8.43 35.64 -8.00
CA VAL A 146 9.27 34.65 -7.32
C VAL A 146 10.36 34.13 -8.27
N ASP A 147 11.45 33.63 -7.71
CA ASP A 147 12.50 32.96 -8.49
C ASP A 147 12.03 31.56 -8.91
N HIS A 148 11.36 31.48 -10.05
CA HIS A 148 10.83 30.25 -10.62
C HIS A 148 11.93 29.17 -10.78
N HIS A 149 13.14 29.56 -11.20
CA HIS A 149 14.22 28.61 -11.43
C HIS A 149 14.66 27.93 -10.11
N LYS A 150 14.90 28.72 -9.09
CA LYS A 150 15.27 28.25 -7.74
C LYS A 150 14.18 27.32 -7.17
N LEU A 151 12.90 27.70 -7.28
CA LEU A 151 11.79 26.94 -6.75
C LEU A 151 11.53 25.65 -7.50
N ASN A 152 11.65 25.67 -8.83
CA ASN A 152 11.54 24.45 -9.66
C ASN A 152 12.65 23.45 -9.35
N ASN A 153 13.89 23.92 -9.18
CA ASN A 153 15.00 23.07 -8.77
C ASN A 153 14.82 22.49 -7.37
N LEU A 154 14.27 23.28 -6.44
CA LEU A 154 13.90 22.79 -5.10
C LEU A 154 12.84 21.69 -5.18
N LEU A 155 11.81 21.89 -6.01
CA LEU A 155 10.75 20.93 -6.22
C LEU A 155 11.27 19.61 -6.83
N CYS A 156 12.13 19.70 -7.82
CA CYS A 156 12.81 18.53 -8.42
C CYS A 156 13.63 17.76 -7.37
N ARG A 157 14.40 18.46 -6.53
CA ARG A 157 15.16 17.85 -5.42
C ARG A 157 14.25 17.13 -4.45
N TYR A 158 13.17 17.77 -3.99
CA TYR A 158 12.22 17.15 -3.09
C TYR A 158 11.55 15.94 -3.72
N THR A 159 11.18 16.02 -4.99
CA THR A 159 10.57 14.89 -5.71
C THR A 159 11.52 13.70 -5.77
N ARG A 160 12.77 13.89 -6.17
CA ARG A 160 13.78 12.82 -6.19
C ARG A 160 13.97 12.19 -4.82
N LYS A 161 14.07 13.02 -3.76
CA LYS A 161 14.25 12.56 -2.38
C LYS A 161 13.08 11.70 -1.88
N TYR A 162 11.83 12.10 -2.16
CA TYR A 162 10.65 11.46 -1.58
C TYR A 162 9.99 10.40 -2.48
N LEU A 163 10.22 10.47 -3.77
CA LEU A 163 9.76 9.43 -4.70
C LEU A 163 10.60 8.16 -4.56
N GLY A 164 11.91 8.29 -4.38
CA GLY A 164 12.83 7.15 -4.32
C GLY A 164 12.94 6.38 -5.64
N GLY A 165 13.49 5.17 -5.59
CA GLY A 165 13.66 4.26 -6.74
C GLY A 165 12.34 3.66 -7.25
N ILE A 166 12.35 2.97 -8.39
CA ILE A 166 11.19 2.25 -8.94
C ILE A 166 10.76 1.15 -7.96
N PRO A 167 9.46 1.02 -7.65
CA PRO A 167 8.99 -0.06 -6.78
C PRO A 167 9.29 -1.42 -7.41
N TYR A 168 9.64 -2.37 -6.57
CA TYR A 168 9.86 -3.75 -6.99
C TYR A 168 9.39 -4.70 -5.89
N SER A 169 8.66 -5.74 -6.27
CA SER A 169 8.16 -6.78 -5.35
C SER A 169 9.12 -7.96 -5.36
N HIS A 170 9.95 -8.07 -4.33
CA HIS A 170 10.91 -9.19 -4.17
C HIS A 170 10.26 -10.45 -3.59
N HIS A 171 9.26 -10.26 -2.73
CA HIS A 171 8.60 -11.34 -2.01
C HIS A 171 7.19 -11.59 -2.54
N ALA A 172 6.59 -12.69 -2.11
CA ALA A 172 5.22 -13.06 -2.43
C ALA A 172 4.24 -11.90 -2.18
N ILE A 173 3.36 -11.66 -3.15
CA ILE A 173 2.37 -10.58 -3.12
C ILE A 173 0.98 -11.11 -2.80
N SER A 174 0.08 -10.23 -2.43
CA SER A 174 -1.34 -10.54 -2.48
C SER A 174 -1.87 -10.33 -3.90
N ILE A 175 -2.58 -11.32 -4.42
CA ILE A 175 -3.26 -11.21 -5.73
C ILE A 175 -4.58 -10.49 -5.53
N GLN A 176 -4.82 -9.44 -6.31
CA GLN A 176 -6.10 -8.75 -6.34
C GLN A 176 -7.06 -9.49 -7.27
N LEU A 177 -8.26 -9.77 -6.79
CA LEU A 177 -9.33 -10.42 -7.55
C LEU A 177 -10.56 -9.50 -7.58
N ASP A 178 -11.06 -9.20 -8.75
CA ASP A 178 -12.36 -8.57 -8.94
C ASP A 178 -13.49 -9.61 -8.92
N ALA A 179 -14.75 -9.15 -8.93
CA ALA A 179 -15.92 -10.03 -8.87
C ALA A 179 -16.01 -11.04 -10.04
N ASN A 180 -15.28 -10.83 -11.15
CA ASN A 180 -15.27 -11.76 -12.27
C ASN A 180 -14.25 -12.90 -12.08
N LEU A 181 -13.26 -12.68 -11.20
CA LEU A 181 -12.16 -13.60 -10.98
C LEU A 181 -12.44 -14.63 -9.89
N TYR A 182 -13.48 -14.44 -9.09
CA TYR A 182 -13.84 -15.38 -8.03
C TYR A 182 -15.35 -15.55 -7.91
N ARG A 183 -15.75 -16.58 -7.19
CA ARG A 183 -17.11 -16.83 -6.71
C ARG A 183 -17.07 -17.70 -5.47
N TYR A 184 -18.09 -17.62 -4.65
CA TYR A 184 -18.33 -18.59 -3.58
C TYR A 184 -19.33 -19.64 -4.06
N LYS A 185 -19.14 -20.90 -3.63
CA LYS A 185 -20.04 -22.03 -3.92
C LYS A 185 -20.26 -22.82 -2.63
N ARG A 186 -21.48 -23.24 -2.36
CA ARG A 186 -21.79 -24.19 -1.29
C ARG A 186 -21.88 -25.59 -1.86
N VAL A 187 -21.23 -26.53 -1.20
CA VAL A 187 -21.27 -27.97 -1.52
C VAL A 187 -21.38 -28.71 -0.19
N ASP A 188 -22.42 -29.51 -0.04
CA ASP A 188 -22.69 -30.33 1.16
C ASP A 188 -22.64 -29.55 2.49
N GLY A 189 -23.14 -28.31 2.47
CA GLY A 189 -23.16 -27.42 3.64
C GLY A 189 -21.88 -26.56 3.83
N ASP A 190 -20.78 -26.95 3.23
CA ASP A 190 -19.49 -26.24 3.28
C ASP A 190 -19.40 -25.11 2.26
N LEU A 191 -18.71 -24.05 2.64
CA LEU A 191 -18.46 -22.91 1.76
C LEU A 191 -17.08 -23.03 1.09
N TYR A 192 -17.07 -22.91 -0.21
CA TYR A 192 -15.87 -22.94 -1.04
C TYR A 192 -15.63 -21.60 -1.73
N PHE A 193 -14.38 -21.18 -1.71
CA PHE A 193 -13.89 -20.05 -2.51
C PHE A 193 -13.31 -20.57 -3.81
N CYS A 194 -13.93 -20.17 -4.93
CA CYS A 194 -13.53 -20.59 -6.27
C CYS A 194 -12.91 -19.38 -6.98
N PHE A 195 -11.65 -19.46 -7.38
CA PHE A 195 -10.95 -18.35 -8.02
C PHE A 195 -10.19 -18.73 -9.28
N SER A 196 -10.00 -17.76 -10.16
CA SER A 196 -9.28 -17.94 -11.41
C SER A 196 -7.77 -17.92 -11.18
N THR A 197 -7.08 -18.80 -11.88
CA THR A 197 -5.63 -18.91 -11.90
C THR A 197 -5.10 -18.74 -13.34
N LEU A 198 -3.89 -19.20 -13.63
CA LEU A 198 -3.33 -19.22 -14.97
C LEU A 198 -4.08 -20.17 -15.91
N MET A 199 -4.79 -21.15 -15.38
CA MET A 199 -5.56 -22.12 -16.18
C MET A 199 -6.80 -21.47 -16.76
N LYS A 200 -6.81 -21.29 -18.09
CA LYS A 200 -7.95 -20.68 -18.79
C LYS A 200 -9.22 -21.54 -18.65
N GLY A 201 -10.30 -20.89 -18.24
CA GLY A 201 -11.62 -21.56 -18.11
C GLY A 201 -11.78 -22.43 -16.86
N LYS A 202 -10.74 -22.71 -16.12
CA LYS A 202 -10.80 -23.48 -14.88
C LYS A 202 -10.63 -22.56 -13.65
N ARG A 203 -11.35 -22.88 -12.59
CA ARG A 203 -11.19 -22.22 -11.28
C ARG A 203 -10.73 -23.26 -10.27
N VAL A 204 -9.82 -22.85 -9.43
CA VAL A 204 -9.43 -23.63 -8.27
C VAL A 204 -10.48 -23.41 -7.19
N MET A 205 -10.84 -24.47 -6.48
CA MET A 205 -11.86 -24.46 -5.45
C MET A 205 -11.22 -24.87 -4.12
N VAL A 206 -11.37 -24.03 -3.09
CA VAL A 206 -10.77 -24.21 -1.75
C VAL A 206 -11.85 -24.01 -0.71
N ARG A 207 -11.92 -24.90 0.28
CA ARG A 207 -12.85 -24.78 1.39
C ARG A 207 -12.42 -23.62 2.30
N VAL A 208 -13.37 -22.79 2.73
CA VAL A 208 -13.13 -21.74 3.72
C VAL A 208 -13.58 -22.19 5.10
N ARG A 209 -12.91 -21.68 6.13
CA ARG A 209 -13.17 -22.10 7.52
C ARG A 209 -14.44 -21.53 8.10
N ASP A 210 -14.92 -20.45 7.57
CA ASP A 210 -16.14 -19.78 7.99
C ASP A 210 -17.20 -19.76 6.88
N ASN A 211 -18.41 -19.34 7.22
CA ASN A 211 -19.53 -19.28 6.29
C ASN A 211 -19.80 -17.88 5.73
N GLN A 212 -18.84 -16.95 5.85
CA GLN A 212 -19.01 -15.60 5.34
C GLN A 212 -18.72 -15.51 3.85
N VAL A 213 -19.61 -14.84 3.13
CA VAL A 213 -19.43 -14.52 1.71
C VAL A 213 -19.02 -13.05 1.59
N HIS A 214 -17.86 -12.81 0.99
CA HIS A 214 -17.39 -11.46 0.71
C HIS A 214 -17.68 -11.09 -0.74
N SER A 215 -17.90 -9.80 -0.98
CA SER A 215 -18.16 -9.24 -2.30
C SER A 215 -17.18 -8.11 -2.62
N GLY A 216 -17.17 -7.67 -3.89
CA GLY A 216 -16.31 -6.59 -4.36
C GLY A 216 -14.89 -7.05 -4.71
N THR A 217 -13.92 -6.18 -4.50
CA THR A 217 -12.51 -6.51 -4.76
C THR A 217 -11.89 -7.18 -3.54
N LEU A 218 -11.37 -8.38 -3.74
CA LEU A 218 -10.68 -9.15 -2.71
C LEU A 218 -9.18 -9.16 -2.96
N ARG A 219 -8.41 -9.37 -1.90
CA ARG A 219 -6.99 -9.69 -1.97
C ARG A 219 -6.74 -11.06 -1.37
N VAL A 220 -6.02 -11.91 -2.08
CA VAL A 220 -5.71 -13.26 -1.64
C VAL A 220 -4.20 -13.40 -1.51
N LYS A 221 -3.75 -13.88 -0.36
CA LYS A 221 -2.34 -14.13 -0.06
C LYS A 221 -2.19 -15.52 0.53
N LEU A 222 -1.10 -16.21 0.19
CA LEU A 222 -0.70 -17.45 0.85
C LEU A 222 -0.06 -17.12 2.21
N ASP A 223 -0.50 -17.80 3.23
CA ASP A 223 0.21 -17.92 4.50
C ASP A 223 1.10 -19.17 4.41
N GLU A 224 2.39 -18.96 4.23
CA GLU A 224 3.38 -20.02 4.05
C GLU A 224 3.56 -20.90 5.30
N THR A 225 3.19 -20.39 6.47
CA THR A 225 3.30 -21.12 7.74
C THR A 225 2.24 -22.20 7.85
N THR A 226 1.03 -21.90 7.41
CA THR A 226 -0.15 -22.79 7.55
C THR A 226 -0.58 -23.40 6.23
N ASN A 227 0.03 -23.02 5.12
CA ASN A 227 -0.38 -23.34 3.74
C ASN A 227 -1.86 -22.98 3.44
N CYS A 228 -2.40 -22.00 4.13
CA CYS A 228 -3.77 -21.52 3.93
C CYS A 228 -3.79 -20.26 3.07
N LEU A 229 -4.88 -20.02 2.35
CA LEU A 229 -5.11 -18.71 1.75
C LEU A 229 -5.77 -17.77 2.76
N VAL A 230 -5.25 -16.55 2.82
CA VAL A 230 -5.85 -15.44 3.54
C VAL A 230 -6.59 -14.57 2.53
N ILE A 231 -7.91 -14.57 2.59
CA ILE A 231 -8.80 -13.76 1.76
C ILE A 231 -9.09 -12.48 2.53
N MET A 232 -8.73 -11.34 1.97
CA MET A 232 -8.90 -10.03 2.58
C MET A 232 -9.94 -9.22 1.81
N SER A 233 -10.95 -8.75 2.53
CA SER A 233 -12.00 -7.86 2.04
C SER A 233 -11.92 -6.52 2.76
N SER A 234 -12.06 -5.40 2.07
CA SER A 234 -12.23 -4.09 2.71
C SER A 234 -13.70 -3.73 2.70
N GLY A 235 -14.31 -3.72 3.87
CA GLY A 235 -15.68 -3.32 4.09
C GLY A 235 -15.80 -2.08 4.96
N GLU A 236 -16.97 -1.46 4.97
CA GLU A 236 -17.30 -0.49 6.02
C GLU A 236 -17.41 -1.24 7.35
N ALA A 237 -16.78 -0.70 8.38
CA ALA A 237 -17.02 -1.22 9.71
C ALA A 237 -18.50 -1.00 9.97
N ARG A 238 -19.26 -2.07 10.16
CA ARG A 238 -20.59 -1.92 10.72
C ARG A 238 -20.41 -1.19 12.06
N PRO A 239 -21.18 -0.15 12.35
CA PRO A 239 -21.20 0.39 13.69
C PRO A 239 -21.45 -0.79 14.64
N TYR A 240 -20.80 -0.77 15.78
CA TYR A 240 -21.05 -1.75 16.83
C TYR A 240 -22.56 -1.82 16.99
N ARG A 241 -23.15 -3.01 16.81
CA ARG A 241 -24.60 -3.16 16.87
C ARG A 241 -25.08 -2.69 18.22
N GLU A 242 -25.83 -1.62 18.27
CA GLU A 242 -26.61 -1.20 19.44
C GLU A 242 -27.73 -2.21 19.81
N GLU A 243 -27.95 -3.22 18.96
CA GLU A 243 -29.07 -4.16 19.06
C GLU A 243 -28.97 -5.21 20.18
N SER A 244 -27.92 -5.19 20.99
CA SER A 244 -27.83 -6.09 22.14
C SER A 244 -27.83 -5.38 23.50
N LEU A 245 -28.26 -4.13 23.54
CA LEU A 245 -28.26 -3.32 24.74
C LEU A 245 -29.61 -3.30 25.49
N ASP A 246 -30.53 -4.20 25.14
CA ASP A 246 -31.84 -4.18 25.78
C ASP A 246 -31.84 -4.61 27.28
N ASP A 247 -30.76 -5.28 27.75
CA ASP A 247 -30.57 -5.63 29.17
C ASP A 247 -29.11 -5.50 29.63
N GLY A 248 -28.25 -4.84 28.88
CA GLY A 248 -26.82 -4.73 29.17
C GLY A 248 -26.46 -3.55 30.07
N VAL A 249 -25.68 -3.80 31.11
CA VAL A 249 -24.99 -2.74 31.85
C VAL A 249 -23.98 -2.07 30.93
N VAL A 250 -24.15 -0.77 30.65
CA VAL A 250 -23.17 0.01 29.88
C VAL A 250 -21.95 0.25 30.76
N ILE A 251 -20.84 -0.37 30.41
CA ILE A 251 -19.56 -0.18 31.09
C ILE A 251 -18.67 0.74 30.27
N GLY A 252 -18.33 1.90 30.84
CA GLY A 252 -17.29 2.76 30.31
C GLY A 252 -15.92 2.10 30.50
N VAL A 253 -15.08 2.13 29.46
CA VAL A 253 -13.72 1.56 29.49
C VAL A 253 -12.72 2.64 29.13
N ASP A 254 -11.77 2.88 30.01
CA ASP A 254 -10.63 3.77 29.80
C ASP A 254 -9.34 2.96 29.67
N LYS A 255 -8.46 3.38 28.76
CA LYS A 255 -7.11 2.80 28.58
C LYS A 255 -6.09 3.70 29.26
N GLY A 256 -5.48 3.18 30.30
CA GLY A 256 -4.46 3.90 31.06
C GLY A 256 -3.04 3.40 30.78
N TYR A 257 -2.09 4.22 31.22
CA TYR A 257 -0.66 3.86 31.17
C TYR A 257 -0.26 2.93 32.33
N ASN A 258 -0.75 3.19 33.53
CA ASN A 258 -0.43 2.39 34.71
C ASN A 258 -1.26 1.10 34.79
N THR A 259 -2.55 1.22 34.54
CA THR A 259 -3.48 0.10 34.44
C THR A 259 -3.93 0.01 33.00
N LEU A 260 -3.80 -1.15 32.36
CA LEU A 260 -4.08 -1.34 30.94
C LEU A 260 -5.52 -0.93 30.58
N ILE A 261 -6.47 -1.33 31.39
CA ILE A 261 -7.89 -1.04 31.24
C ILE A 261 -8.50 -0.75 32.61
N SER A 262 -9.22 0.36 32.74
CA SER A 262 -10.06 0.68 33.88
C SER A 262 -11.51 0.78 33.41
N THR A 263 -12.42 0.19 34.16
CA THR A 263 -13.85 0.22 33.86
C THR A 263 -14.59 1.23 34.74
N SER A 264 -15.73 1.74 34.29
CA SER A 264 -16.60 2.61 35.09
C SER A 264 -17.17 1.93 36.32
N THR A 265 -17.07 0.61 36.40
CA THR A 265 -17.44 -0.19 37.57
C THR A 265 -16.31 -0.31 38.60
N GLY A 266 -15.20 0.36 38.42
CA GLY A 266 -14.05 0.34 39.34
C GLY A 266 -13.13 -0.89 39.18
N ILE A 267 -13.37 -1.76 38.19
CA ILE A 267 -12.52 -2.92 37.95
C ILE A 267 -11.35 -2.50 37.04
N GLY A 268 -10.11 -2.75 37.47
CA GLY A 268 -8.90 -2.55 36.72
C GLY A 268 -8.33 -3.88 36.22
N TYR A 269 -7.84 -3.89 34.97
CA TYR A 269 -7.15 -5.02 34.35
C TYR A 269 -5.73 -4.64 33.97
N GLY A 270 -4.76 -5.49 34.30
CA GLY A 270 -3.35 -5.23 34.04
C GLY A 270 -2.80 -4.05 34.88
N PRO A 271 -2.84 -4.13 36.23
CA PRO A 271 -2.37 -3.05 37.12
C PRO A 271 -0.88 -2.77 36.94
N ASP A 272 -0.07 -3.77 36.53
CA ASP A 272 1.37 -3.65 36.37
C ASP A 272 1.79 -3.26 34.94
N PHE A 273 0.87 -2.82 34.12
CA PHE A 273 1.14 -2.52 32.71
C PHE A 273 2.16 -1.38 32.56
N GLY A 274 2.10 -0.37 33.40
CA GLY A 274 3.07 0.74 33.40
C GLY A 274 4.48 0.29 33.75
N GLU A 275 4.65 -0.59 34.74
CA GLU A 275 5.94 -1.17 35.06
C GLU A 275 6.50 -2.03 33.93
N TRP A 276 5.65 -2.86 33.34
CA TRP A 276 6.01 -3.66 32.18
C TRP A 276 6.46 -2.80 30.98
N LEU A 277 5.75 -1.69 30.69
CA LEU A 277 6.14 -0.75 29.63
C LEU A 277 7.49 -0.11 29.93
N THR A 278 7.72 0.35 31.15
CA THR A 278 8.98 0.96 31.59
C THR A 278 10.16 -0.01 31.43
N GLN A 279 10.01 -1.25 31.90
CA GLN A 279 11.01 -2.30 31.73
C GLN A 279 11.32 -2.57 30.24
N ARG A 280 10.27 -2.59 29.40
CA ARG A 280 10.39 -2.81 27.96
C ARG A 280 11.12 -1.66 27.26
N ASP A 281 10.85 -0.43 27.64
CA ASP A 281 11.53 0.76 27.12
C ASP A 281 12.99 0.78 27.52
N ASP A 282 13.33 0.42 28.74
CA ASP A 282 14.69 0.30 29.23
C ASP A 282 15.48 -0.76 28.45
N GLU A 283 14.88 -1.92 28.19
CA GLU A 283 15.48 -2.94 27.33
C GLU A 283 15.75 -2.43 25.91
N ILE A 284 14.79 -1.72 25.32
CA ILE A 284 14.93 -1.13 23.97
C ILE A 284 16.05 -0.09 23.98
N MET A 285 16.11 0.77 24.99
CA MET A 285 17.17 1.76 25.14
C MET A 285 18.54 1.10 25.27
N LEU A 286 18.65 0.04 26.07
CA LEU A 286 19.91 -0.71 26.22
C LEU A 286 20.34 -1.35 24.89
N LYS A 287 19.42 -1.97 24.17
CA LYS A 287 19.67 -2.55 22.84
C LYS A 287 20.12 -1.47 21.84
N ASN A 288 19.49 -0.32 21.84
CA ASN A 288 19.86 0.79 20.97
C ASN A 288 21.23 1.37 21.30
N ARG A 289 21.59 1.50 22.58
CA ARG A 289 22.95 1.89 23.01
C ARG A 289 24.01 0.88 22.54
N LYS A 290 23.74 -0.43 22.67
CA LYS A 290 24.63 -1.48 22.16
C LYS A 290 24.79 -1.41 20.64
N ARG A 291 23.70 -1.21 19.88
CA ARG A 291 23.74 -1.01 18.43
C ARG A 291 24.57 0.23 18.04
N GLY A 292 24.36 1.34 18.71
CA GLY A 292 25.13 2.57 18.47
C GLY A 292 26.64 2.36 18.67
N LYS A 293 27.04 1.63 19.71
CA LYS A 293 28.45 1.27 19.95
C LYS A 293 29.03 0.36 18.85
N LEU A 294 28.25 -0.61 18.36
CA LEU A 294 28.65 -1.48 17.25
C LEU A 294 28.85 -0.72 15.94
N VAL A 295 27.93 0.20 15.62
CA VAL A 295 28.05 1.06 14.44
C VAL A 295 29.31 1.95 14.52
N SER A 296 29.58 2.55 15.66
CA SER A 296 30.78 3.38 15.85
C SER A 296 32.09 2.56 15.73
N LEU A 297 32.10 1.31 16.22
CA LEU A 297 33.24 0.41 16.07
C LEU A 297 33.46 -0.06 14.63
N SER A 298 32.41 -0.30 13.87
CA SER A 298 32.51 -0.68 12.44
C SER A 298 33.04 0.48 11.59
N SER A 299 32.56 1.70 11.82
CA SER A 299 33.10 2.89 11.13
C SER A 299 34.58 3.20 11.43
N VAL A 300 35.04 2.94 12.65
CA VAL A 300 36.43 3.08 13.00
C VAL A 300 37.31 1.99 12.36
N LYS A 301 36.77 0.77 12.19
CA LYS A 301 37.50 -0.30 11.49
C LYS A 301 37.65 -0.02 10.00
N GLU A 302 36.60 0.48 9.35
CA GLU A 302 36.66 0.87 7.94
C GLU A 302 37.63 2.03 7.69
N ALA A 303 37.66 3.02 8.56
CA ALA A 303 38.63 4.12 8.48
C ALA A 303 40.11 3.67 8.67
N ARG A 304 40.35 2.60 9.44
CA ARG A 304 41.70 2.03 9.66
C ARG A 304 42.13 1.07 8.55
N SER A 305 41.21 0.52 7.78
CA SER A 305 41.53 -0.36 6.64
C SER A 305 41.76 0.42 5.33
N SER A 306 41.47 1.71 5.32
CA SER A 306 41.65 2.61 4.18
C SER A 306 42.86 3.56 4.35
N SER A 307 43.65 3.39 5.39
CA SER A 307 44.95 4.03 5.65
C SER A 307 46.07 3.02 5.46
#